data_ee1b4d938c1434455e3fc65789772edf
#
_entry.id   ee1b4d938c1434455e3fc65789772edf
#
_cell.length_a   1.000
_cell.length_b   1.000
_cell.length_c   1.000
_cell.angle_alpha   90.00
_cell.angle_beta   90.00
_cell.angle_gamma   90.00
#
_symmetry.space_group_name_H-M   'P 1'
#
loop_
_entity.id
_entity.type
_entity.pdbx_description
1 polymer ?
#
loop_
_entity_poly.entity_id
_entity_poly.type
_entity_poly.pdbx_seq_one_letter_code
_entity_poly.pdbx_strand_id
1 'polypeptide(L)'
;MNHSRRYREIKKKITNKHYNLPEAIEFLRGNNQEKLKNIKASFSLHWTKQKNTLKTKLILPHFLKKESKIAVIKEGLPENILENCQKIKEVELLTVAEVRQKVEDERRSKWGFTKLLAHSASEEAIKQLQKLLGPKGIYPTKKNGSLTEDLLEEIKKFQQGEAEIKTDKGGNIHAVVGNGDFTPEQLTENYKMLHGKITELRPVGWKGDFLKSITLSTTMGPGLKILK
;
A
#
# COMPACT_ATOMS: atom_id res chain seq x y z
N MET A 1 -14.84 16.86 -17.50
CA MET A 1 -15.07 15.44 -17.14
C MET A 1 -16.48 15.26 -16.64
N ASN A 2 -17.26 14.39 -17.29
CA ASN A 2 -18.62 14.05 -16.84
C ASN A 2 -18.53 13.05 -15.68
N HIS A 3 -18.70 13.53 -14.45
CA HIS A 3 -18.82 12.68 -13.27
C HIS A 3 -20.18 11.96 -13.26
N SER A 4 -20.22 10.74 -12.68
CA SER A 4 -21.44 9.96 -12.52
C SER A 4 -22.50 10.74 -11.72
N ARG A 5 -23.79 10.42 -11.92
CA ARG A 5 -24.91 11.04 -11.19
C ARG A 5 -24.69 10.94 -9.67
N ARG A 6 -24.32 9.77 -9.18
CA ARG A 6 -24.00 9.52 -7.77
C ARG A 6 -22.90 10.44 -7.21
N TYR A 7 -21.79 10.61 -7.95
CA TYR A 7 -20.72 11.51 -7.53
C TYR A 7 -21.20 12.94 -7.36
N ARG A 8 -22.03 13.42 -8.30
CA ARG A 8 -22.61 14.77 -8.27
C ARG A 8 -23.53 14.96 -7.06
N GLU A 9 -24.35 13.96 -6.74
CA GLU A 9 -25.25 13.97 -5.57
C GLU A 9 -24.47 14.00 -4.25
N ILE A 10 -23.45 13.17 -4.09
CA ILE A 10 -22.60 13.17 -2.89
C ILE A 10 -21.84 14.50 -2.78
N LYS A 11 -21.33 15.03 -3.90
CA LYS A 11 -20.62 16.32 -3.90
C LYS A 11 -21.50 17.49 -3.48
N LYS A 12 -22.79 17.49 -3.80
CA LYS A 12 -23.75 18.50 -3.33
C LYS A 12 -23.96 18.47 -1.81
N LYS A 13 -23.77 17.33 -1.16
CA LYS A 13 -23.88 17.17 0.29
C LYS A 13 -22.68 17.70 1.06
N ILE A 14 -21.59 18.01 0.36
CA ILE A 14 -20.37 18.54 0.97
C ILE A 14 -20.58 20.05 1.18
N THR A 15 -20.83 20.45 2.40
CA THR A 15 -21.12 21.84 2.77
C THR A 15 -19.89 22.55 3.33
N ASN A 16 -19.05 21.83 4.07
CA ASN A 16 -17.92 22.40 4.78
C ASN A 16 -16.66 22.39 3.90
N LYS A 17 -15.85 23.46 4.00
CA LYS A 17 -14.53 23.51 3.35
C LYS A 17 -13.53 22.57 4.03
N HIS A 18 -13.67 22.37 5.33
CA HIS A 18 -12.83 21.50 6.16
C HIS A 18 -13.71 20.73 7.13
N TYR A 19 -13.38 19.47 7.36
CA TYR A 19 -14.09 18.56 8.26
C TYR A 19 -13.18 18.12 9.39
N ASN A 20 -13.76 17.88 10.56
CA ASN A 20 -13.07 17.13 11.61
C ASN A 20 -12.93 15.66 11.19
N LEU A 21 -11.91 14.97 11.69
CA LEU A 21 -11.63 13.59 11.32
C LEU A 21 -12.83 12.64 11.54
N PRO A 22 -13.50 12.65 12.72
CA PRO A 22 -14.66 11.77 12.96
C PRO A 22 -15.82 12.07 11.99
N GLU A 23 -16.16 13.34 11.80
CA GLU A 23 -17.23 13.76 10.88
C GLU A 23 -16.96 13.32 9.44
N ALA A 24 -15.71 13.44 8.98
CA ALA A 24 -15.31 13.02 7.66
C ALA A 24 -15.45 11.49 7.48
N ILE A 25 -15.07 10.71 8.49
CA ILE A 25 -15.17 9.25 8.48
C ILE A 25 -16.65 8.83 8.43
N GLU A 26 -17.50 9.41 9.27
CA GLU A 26 -18.93 9.12 9.29
C GLU A 26 -19.60 9.49 7.95
N PHE A 27 -19.28 10.65 7.40
CA PHE A 27 -19.77 11.07 6.09
C PHE A 27 -19.38 10.09 4.97
N LEU A 28 -18.10 9.66 4.95
CA LEU A 28 -17.63 8.72 3.95
C LEU A 28 -18.26 7.35 4.10
N ARG A 29 -18.49 6.87 5.32
CA ARG A 29 -19.16 5.59 5.60
C ARG A 29 -20.64 5.64 5.22
N GLY A 30 -21.35 6.70 5.60
CA GLY A 30 -22.78 6.86 5.31
C GLY A 30 -23.09 6.94 3.81
N ASN A 31 -22.16 7.48 3.02
CA ASN A 31 -22.31 7.57 1.56
C ASN A 31 -21.61 6.41 0.80
N ASN A 32 -21.01 5.46 1.51
CA ASN A 32 -20.34 4.29 0.94
C ASN A 32 -21.33 3.11 0.84
N GLN A 33 -22.13 3.08 -0.26
CA GLN A 33 -23.12 2.02 -0.48
C GLN A 33 -22.53 0.64 -0.78
N GLU A 34 -21.24 0.58 -1.14
CA GLU A 34 -20.53 -0.68 -1.35
C GLU A 34 -19.51 -0.85 -0.24
N LYS A 35 -19.78 -1.76 0.71
CA LYS A 35 -18.93 -2.08 1.88
C LYS A 35 -17.46 -2.38 1.55
N LEU A 36 -17.15 -2.74 0.31
CA LEU A 36 -15.81 -3.13 -0.15
C LEU A 36 -14.93 -1.96 -0.63
N LYS A 37 -15.41 -0.71 -0.59
CA LYS A 37 -14.60 0.41 -1.07
C LYS A 37 -13.62 0.92 -0.03
N ASN A 38 -12.36 0.94 -0.43
CA ASN A 38 -11.28 1.44 0.41
C ASN A 38 -11.43 2.95 0.65
N ILE A 39 -11.19 3.35 1.88
CA ILE A 39 -11.02 4.74 2.31
C ILE A 39 -9.53 5.04 2.21
N LYS A 40 -9.19 6.07 1.44
CA LYS A 40 -7.82 6.50 1.20
C LYS A 40 -7.58 7.88 1.79
N ALA A 41 -6.42 8.07 2.39
CA ALA A 41 -5.90 9.37 2.78
C ALA A 41 -4.85 9.84 1.77
N SER A 42 -4.99 11.07 1.31
CA SER A 42 -4.01 11.75 0.47
C SER A 42 -3.41 12.90 1.27
N PHE A 43 -2.12 12.82 1.53
CA PHE A 43 -1.34 13.85 2.22
C PHE A 43 -0.55 14.63 1.17
N SER A 44 -0.85 15.90 1.00
CA SER A 44 -0.07 16.78 0.14
C SER A 44 1.03 17.43 0.95
N LEU A 45 2.27 17.28 0.52
CA LEU A 45 3.45 17.79 1.20
C LEU A 45 4.00 19.03 0.48
N HIS A 46 4.66 19.92 1.21
CA HIS A 46 5.50 20.96 0.65
C HIS A 46 6.85 20.36 0.20
N TRP A 47 6.79 19.37 -0.72
CA TRP A 47 7.95 18.62 -1.19
C TRP A 47 8.19 18.89 -2.67
N THR A 48 9.34 19.43 -3.02
CA THR A 48 9.70 19.78 -4.41
C THR A 48 10.35 18.60 -5.13
N LYS A 49 10.09 18.46 -6.44
CA LYS A 49 10.57 17.39 -7.33
C LYS A 49 12.08 17.14 -7.32
N GLN A 50 12.88 18.07 -6.83
CA GLN A 50 14.34 17.99 -6.82
C GLN A 50 14.92 17.11 -5.70
N LYS A 51 14.07 16.66 -4.77
CA LYS A 51 14.47 15.83 -3.63
C LYS A 51 14.07 14.40 -3.84
N ASN A 52 14.87 13.47 -3.29
CA ASN A 52 14.64 12.03 -3.39
C ASN A 52 13.23 11.63 -2.93
N THR A 53 12.66 10.58 -3.55
CA THR A 53 11.38 10.02 -3.14
C THR A 53 11.44 9.56 -1.69
N LEU A 54 10.59 10.10 -0.83
CA LEU A 54 10.44 9.60 0.53
C LEU A 54 9.71 8.26 0.49
N LYS A 55 10.31 7.25 1.10
CA LYS A 55 9.73 5.91 1.23
C LYS A 55 9.84 5.46 2.67
N THR A 56 8.77 4.89 3.18
CA THR A 56 8.77 4.24 4.50
C THR A 56 7.79 3.09 4.49
N LYS A 57 7.97 2.18 5.42
CA LYS A 57 7.06 1.07 5.66
C LYS A 57 6.38 1.28 7.00
N LEU A 58 5.11 0.93 7.08
CA LEU A 58 4.29 1.06 8.28
C LEU A 58 3.40 -0.17 8.40
N ILE A 59 3.33 -0.72 9.61
CA ILE A 59 2.35 -1.74 9.97
C ILE A 59 1.16 -1.02 10.59
N LEU A 60 -0.03 -1.17 9.99
CA LEU A 60 -1.25 -0.59 10.50
C LEU A 60 -1.84 -1.49 11.59
N PRO A 61 -2.37 -0.94 12.70
CA PRO A 61 -2.99 -1.73 13.77
C PRO A 61 -4.21 -2.52 13.27
N HIS A 62 -5.00 -1.92 12.38
CA HIS A 62 -6.13 -2.58 11.73
C HIS A 62 -5.85 -2.64 10.23
N PHE A 63 -5.58 -3.83 9.73
CA PHE A 63 -5.27 -3.95 8.31
C PHE A 63 -6.37 -4.68 7.54
N LEU A 64 -6.45 -4.33 6.27
CA LEU A 64 -7.32 -5.02 5.34
C LEU A 64 -6.74 -6.41 5.06
N LYS A 65 -7.40 -7.44 5.58
CA LYS A 65 -7.14 -8.82 5.17
C LYS A 65 -7.46 -8.95 3.67
N LYS A 66 -6.50 -8.62 2.83
CA LYS A 66 -6.58 -9.02 1.43
C LYS A 66 -6.17 -10.48 1.39
N GLU A 67 -6.91 -11.28 0.64
CA GLU A 67 -6.46 -12.60 0.17
C GLU A 67 -5.30 -12.40 -0.82
N SER A 68 -4.21 -11.84 -0.35
CA SER A 68 -3.04 -11.55 -1.18
C SER A 68 -2.02 -12.64 -0.95
N LYS A 69 -1.93 -13.56 -1.90
CA LYS A 69 -0.90 -14.58 -1.91
C LYS A 69 0.46 -13.92 -2.13
N ILE A 70 1.45 -14.42 -1.41
CA ILE A 70 2.85 -14.07 -1.57
C ILE A 70 3.47 -15.16 -2.42
N ALA A 71 4.16 -14.78 -3.49
CA ALA A 71 5.00 -15.72 -4.22
C ALA A 71 6.42 -15.70 -3.66
N VAL A 72 6.99 -16.85 -3.42
CA VAL A 72 8.39 -17.02 -2.98
C VAL A 72 9.12 -17.87 -4.00
N ILE A 73 10.30 -17.43 -4.42
CA ILE A 73 11.13 -18.16 -5.39
C ILE A 73 11.81 -19.32 -4.69
N LYS A 74 11.62 -20.54 -5.19
CA LYS A 74 12.20 -21.79 -4.61
C LYS A 74 13.70 -21.90 -4.80
N GLU A 75 14.21 -21.39 -5.91
CA GLU A 75 15.61 -21.54 -6.31
C GLU A 75 16.56 -20.83 -5.32
N GLY A 76 17.57 -21.56 -4.82
CA GLY A 76 18.53 -21.02 -3.85
C GLY A 76 17.99 -20.91 -2.41
N LEU A 77 16.83 -21.49 -2.10
CA LEU A 77 16.30 -21.54 -0.73
C LEU A 77 16.92 -22.72 0.05
N PRO A 78 17.35 -22.48 1.30
CA PRO A 78 17.66 -23.56 2.23
C PRO A 78 16.43 -24.42 2.54
N GLU A 79 16.60 -25.74 2.67
CA GLU A 79 15.51 -26.70 2.92
C GLU A 79 14.65 -26.33 4.14
N ASN A 80 15.29 -25.88 5.22
CA ASN A 80 14.60 -25.45 6.44
C ASN A 80 13.60 -24.31 6.20
N ILE A 81 13.90 -23.37 5.32
CA ILE A 81 13.02 -22.24 4.97
C ILE A 81 11.91 -22.72 4.05
N LEU A 82 12.20 -23.66 3.16
CA LEU A 82 11.27 -24.24 2.20
C LEU A 82 10.12 -24.96 2.92
N GLU A 83 10.43 -25.80 3.91
CA GLU A 83 9.44 -26.49 4.74
C GLU A 83 8.53 -25.52 5.52
N ASN A 84 9.13 -24.48 6.10
CA ASN A 84 8.36 -23.48 6.85
C ASN A 84 7.44 -22.66 5.94
N CYS A 85 7.88 -22.31 4.73
CA CYS A 85 7.05 -21.61 3.75
C CYS A 85 5.88 -22.47 3.25
N GLN A 86 6.06 -23.79 3.11
CA GLN A 86 4.98 -24.71 2.71
C GLN A 86 3.84 -24.81 3.73
N LYS A 87 4.13 -24.61 5.02
CA LYS A 87 3.13 -24.64 6.10
C LYS A 87 2.21 -23.42 6.10
N ILE A 88 2.57 -22.35 5.38
CA ILE A 88 1.84 -21.08 5.36
C ILE A 88 0.90 -21.07 4.14
N LYS A 89 -0.41 -21.14 4.35
CA LYS A 89 -1.44 -21.20 3.28
C LYS A 89 -1.42 -20.03 2.28
N GLU A 90 -0.90 -18.88 2.68
CA GLU A 90 -0.88 -17.65 1.86
C GLU A 90 0.37 -17.52 1.00
N VAL A 91 1.33 -18.46 1.13
CA VAL A 91 2.59 -18.48 0.39
C VAL A 91 2.52 -19.48 -0.75
N GLU A 92 2.79 -19.03 -1.94
CA GLU A 92 2.92 -19.85 -3.14
C GLU A 92 4.40 -19.95 -3.51
N LEU A 93 4.94 -21.17 -3.49
CA LEU A 93 6.32 -21.43 -3.88
C LEU A 93 6.38 -21.61 -5.40
N LEU A 94 7.13 -20.76 -6.08
CA LEU A 94 7.25 -20.77 -7.54
C LEU A 94 8.72 -20.87 -7.96
N THR A 95 8.96 -21.54 -9.07
CA THR A 95 10.25 -21.51 -9.77
C THR A 95 10.36 -20.25 -10.64
N VAL A 96 11.56 -19.86 -11.03
CA VAL A 96 11.80 -18.73 -11.96
C VAL A 96 11.04 -18.92 -13.26
N ALA A 97 10.98 -20.15 -13.78
CA ALA A 97 10.25 -20.49 -15.00
C ALA A 97 8.72 -20.28 -14.86
N GLU A 98 8.13 -20.74 -13.75
CA GLU A 98 6.69 -20.57 -13.46
C GLU A 98 6.34 -19.09 -13.27
N VAL A 99 7.19 -18.31 -12.59
CA VAL A 99 6.98 -16.87 -12.45
C VAL A 99 7.01 -16.19 -13.82
N ARG A 100 7.96 -16.56 -14.68
CA ARG A 100 8.06 -16.03 -16.04
C ARG A 100 6.80 -16.32 -16.83
N GLN A 101 6.35 -17.57 -16.85
CA GLN A 101 5.16 -18.00 -17.57
C GLN A 101 3.90 -17.25 -17.07
N LYS A 102 3.64 -17.22 -15.75
CA LYS A 102 2.51 -16.50 -15.18
C LYS A 102 2.50 -15.00 -15.51
N VAL A 103 3.67 -14.39 -15.61
CA VAL A 103 3.80 -12.96 -15.84
C VAL A 103 3.75 -12.61 -17.34
N GLU A 104 4.18 -13.49 -18.23
CA GLU A 104 4.08 -13.34 -19.69
C GLU A 104 2.63 -13.58 -20.16
N ASP A 105 1.99 -14.64 -19.68
CA ASP A 105 0.69 -15.10 -20.18
C ASP A 105 -0.50 -14.33 -19.61
N GLU A 106 -0.37 -13.69 -18.42
CA GLU A 106 -1.49 -13.14 -17.71
C GLU A 106 -1.40 -11.63 -17.46
N ARG A 107 -2.58 -10.98 -17.44
CA ARG A 107 -2.71 -9.60 -16.95
C ARG A 107 -2.44 -9.57 -15.44
N ARG A 108 -1.89 -8.46 -14.92
CA ARG A 108 -1.50 -8.27 -13.52
C ARG A 108 -2.54 -8.73 -12.47
N SER A 109 -3.82 -8.63 -12.80
CA SER A 109 -4.91 -9.07 -11.91
C SER A 109 -5.07 -10.59 -11.79
N LYS A 110 -4.43 -11.37 -12.66
CA LYS A 110 -4.58 -12.82 -12.75
C LYS A 110 -3.37 -13.62 -12.27
N TRP A 111 -2.24 -12.96 -11.90
CA TRP A 111 -1.04 -13.68 -11.44
C TRP A 111 -1.23 -14.47 -10.16
N GLY A 112 -2.30 -14.21 -9.41
CA GLY A 112 -2.61 -14.90 -8.17
C GLY A 112 -1.78 -14.45 -6.97
N PHE A 113 -0.74 -13.61 -7.16
CA PHE A 113 0.08 -13.08 -6.08
C PHE A 113 0.23 -11.56 -6.16
N THR A 114 0.46 -10.94 -5.01
CA THR A 114 0.58 -9.48 -4.88
C THR A 114 2.04 -9.04 -4.72
N LYS A 115 2.86 -9.85 -4.07
CA LYS A 115 4.27 -9.56 -3.78
C LYS A 115 5.11 -10.78 -4.12
N LEU A 116 6.28 -10.55 -4.70
CA LEU A 116 7.28 -11.57 -4.96
C LEU A 116 8.44 -11.39 -3.99
N LEU A 117 8.74 -12.43 -3.21
CA LEU A 117 9.85 -12.48 -2.28
C LEU A 117 10.90 -13.45 -2.79
N ALA A 118 12.15 -13.17 -2.48
CA ALA A 118 13.26 -14.01 -2.84
C ALA A 118 14.37 -13.96 -1.78
N HIS A 119 15.09 -15.06 -1.67
CA HIS A 119 16.27 -15.15 -0.83
C HIS A 119 17.48 -14.50 -1.53
N SER A 120 18.42 -13.96 -0.77
CA SER A 120 19.63 -13.34 -1.33
C SER A 120 20.45 -14.30 -2.19
N ALA A 121 20.47 -15.59 -1.87
CA ALA A 121 21.12 -16.62 -2.69
C ALA A 121 20.49 -16.81 -4.09
N SER A 122 19.23 -16.43 -4.28
CA SER A 122 18.52 -16.52 -5.56
C SER A 122 18.77 -15.31 -6.48
N GLU A 123 19.63 -14.36 -6.09
CA GLU A 123 19.80 -13.09 -6.81
C GLU A 123 20.20 -13.29 -8.29
N GLU A 124 21.08 -14.26 -8.58
CA GLU A 124 21.51 -14.54 -9.96
C GLU A 124 20.38 -15.08 -10.83
N ALA A 125 19.59 -16.01 -10.30
CA ALA A 125 18.45 -16.59 -11.00
C ALA A 125 17.39 -15.53 -11.31
N ILE A 126 17.19 -14.59 -10.38
CA ILE A 126 16.19 -13.50 -10.51
C ILE A 126 16.63 -12.44 -11.51
N LYS A 127 17.92 -12.22 -11.73
CA LYS A 127 18.41 -11.24 -12.73
C LYS A 127 17.82 -11.47 -14.12
N GLN A 128 17.55 -12.71 -14.49
CA GLN A 128 16.89 -13.06 -15.76
C GLN A 128 15.48 -12.46 -15.86
N LEU A 129 14.78 -12.31 -14.74
CA LEU A 129 13.42 -11.76 -14.68
C LEU A 129 13.38 -10.22 -14.57
N GLN A 130 14.54 -9.56 -14.44
CA GLN A 130 14.60 -8.11 -14.21
C GLN A 130 13.92 -7.31 -15.32
N LYS A 131 14.14 -7.68 -16.59
CA LYS A 131 13.54 -7.00 -17.74
C LYS A 131 12.02 -7.15 -17.76
N LEU A 132 11.50 -8.27 -17.26
CA LEU A 132 10.08 -8.60 -17.25
C LEU A 132 9.35 -8.00 -16.04
N LEU A 133 9.94 -8.12 -14.85
CA LEU A 133 9.32 -7.71 -13.59
C LEU A 133 9.58 -6.26 -13.21
N GLY A 134 10.68 -5.67 -13.71
CA GLY A 134 11.07 -4.28 -13.43
C GLY A 134 9.98 -3.25 -13.81
N PRO A 135 9.52 -3.22 -15.07
CA PRO A 135 8.45 -2.31 -15.50
C PRO A 135 7.13 -2.53 -14.75
N LYS A 136 6.88 -3.76 -14.32
CA LYS A 136 5.67 -4.13 -13.57
C LYS A 136 5.76 -3.78 -12.07
N GLY A 137 6.94 -3.40 -11.58
CA GLY A 137 7.17 -2.93 -10.20
C GLY A 137 7.15 -4.03 -9.14
N ILE A 138 7.31 -5.31 -9.53
CA ILE A 138 7.30 -6.47 -8.64
C ILE A 138 8.68 -7.12 -8.50
N TYR A 139 9.69 -6.57 -9.16
CA TYR A 139 11.03 -7.12 -9.08
C TYR A 139 11.57 -7.07 -7.64
N PRO A 140 12.03 -8.21 -7.07
CA PRO A 140 12.58 -8.25 -5.73
C PRO A 140 13.87 -7.44 -5.65
N THR A 141 13.95 -6.53 -4.67
CA THR A 141 15.14 -5.71 -4.42
C THR A 141 15.42 -5.61 -2.93
N LYS A 142 16.69 -5.48 -2.57
CA LYS A 142 17.11 -5.20 -1.18
C LYS A 142 16.46 -3.91 -0.63
N LYS A 143 16.31 -2.88 -1.48
CA LYS A 143 15.69 -1.59 -1.11
C LYS A 143 14.21 -1.71 -0.72
N ASN A 144 13.49 -2.67 -1.31
CA ASN A 144 12.07 -2.88 -1.01
C ASN A 144 11.88 -3.97 0.07
N GLY A 145 12.96 -4.55 0.61
CA GLY A 145 12.92 -5.65 1.55
C GLY A 145 12.36 -6.96 0.94
N SER A 146 12.23 -7.04 -0.38
CA SER A 146 11.72 -8.24 -1.06
C SER A 146 12.83 -9.25 -1.39
N LEU A 147 14.08 -8.84 -1.27
CA LEU A 147 15.27 -9.69 -1.38
C LEU A 147 15.97 -9.67 -0.02
N THR A 148 15.78 -10.71 0.78
CA THR A 148 16.24 -10.79 2.17
C THR A 148 16.80 -12.18 2.48
N GLU A 149 17.57 -12.27 3.54
CA GLU A 149 18.01 -13.55 4.13
C GLU A 149 16.92 -14.12 5.03
N ASP A 150 16.19 -13.25 5.75
CA ASP A 150 15.12 -13.61 6.67
C ASP A 150 13.73 -13.52 6.02
N LEU A 151 13.44 -14.45 5.11
CA LEU A 151 12.14 -14.50 4.42
C LEU A 151 10.94 -14.68 5.35
N LEU A 152 11.12 -15.45 6.43
CA LEU A 152 10.02 -15.72 7.37
C LEU A 152 9.56 -14.47 8.11
N GLU A 153 10.48 -13.57 8.46
CA GLU A 153 10.13 -12.30 9.08
C GLU A 153 9.39 -11.38 8.09
N GLU A 154 9.84 -11.30 6.83
CA GLU A 154 9.17 -10.49 5.82
C GLU A 154 7.77 -11.04 5.49
N ILE A 155 7.59 -12.36 5.46
CA ILE A 155 6.27 -12.97 5.30
C ILE A 155 5.36 -12.58 6.47
N LYS A 156 5.84 -12.66 7.73
CA LYS A 156 5.08 -12.24 8.92
C LYS A 156 4.70 -10.76 8.86
N LYS A 157 5.64 -9.87 8.51
CA LYS A 157 5.38 -8.43 8.36
C LYS A 157 4.31 -8.16 7.30
N PHE A 158 4.37 -8.89 6.18
CA PHE A 158 3.36 -8.77 5.14
C PHE A 158 1.99 -9.26 5.60
N GLN A 159 1.94 -10.37 6.34
CA GLN A 159 0.70 -10.88 6.94
C GLN A 159 0.11 -9.92 7.99
N GLN A 160 0.97 -9.18 8.69
CA GLN A 160 0.56 -8.12 9.62
C GLN A 160 0.08 -6.84 8.92
N GLY A 161 0.06 -6.82 7.58
CA GLY A 161 -0.46 -5.68 6.83
C GLY A 161 0.53 -4.53 6.68
N GLU A 162 1.80 -4.83 6.44
CA GLU A 162 2.80 -3.82 6.12
C GLU A 162 2.36 -3.01 4.89
N ALA A 163 2.16 -1.70 5.08
CA ALA A 163 1.86 -0.75 4.02
C ALA A 163 3.12 0.02 3.62
N GLU A 164 3.46 -0.01 2.34
CA GLU A 164 4.52 0.85 1.79
C GLU A 164 3.95 2.24 1.51
N ILE A 165 4.55 3.25 2.13
CA ILE A 165 4.22 4.66 1.94
C ILE A 165 5.33 5.29 1.11
N LYS A 166 4.96 5.91 0.00
CA LYS A 166 5.89 6.63 -0.87
C LYS A 166 5.30 7.92 -1.41
N THR A 167 6.15 8.93 -1.59
CA THR A 167 5.75 10.15 -2.28
C THR A 167 5.66 9.92 -3.78
N ASP A 168 4.66 10.51 -4.41
CA ASP A 168 4.57 10.62 -5.85
C ASP A 168 5.47 11.74 -6.40
N LYS A 169 5.47 11.91 -7.73
CA LYS A 169 6.23 12.98 -8.42
C LYS A 169 5.74 14.39 -8.03
N GLY A 170 4.53 14.52 -7.53
CA GLY A 170 3.91 15.77 -7.09
C GLY A 170 4.14 16.10 -5.62
N GLY A 171 4.85 15.23 -4.87
CA GLY A 171 5.04 15.37 -3.43
C GLY A 171 3.84 14.94 -2.59
N ASN A 172 2.93 14.14 -3.15
CA ASN A 172 1.79 13.62 -2.41
C ASN A 172 2.03 12.17 -1.97
N ILE A 173 1.47 11.82 -0.84
CA ILE A 173 1.43 10.45 -0.32
C ILE A 173 0.00 9.95 -0.37
N HIS A 174 -0.21 8.79 -0.97
CA HIS A 174 -1.51 8.12 -1.02
C HIS A 174 -1.44 6.83 -0.19
N ALA A 175 -2.21 6.78 0.88
CA ALA A 175 -2.27 5.61 1.76
C ALA A 175 -3.71 5.13 1.94
N VAL A 176 -3.89 3.82 2.08
CA VAL A 176 -5.18 3.22 2.42
C VAL A 176 -5.31 3.23 3.94
N VAL A 177 -6.36 3.86 4.46
CA VAL A 177 -6.68 3.93 5.89
C VAL A 177 -7.45 2.69 6.33
N GLY A 178 -8.33 2.20 5.46
CA GLY A 178 -9.16 1.05 5.75
C GLY A 178 -10.23 0.85 4.69
N ASN A 179 -11.23 0.05 5.01
CA ASN A 179 -12.37 -0.19 4.13
C ASN A 179 -13.69 0.18 4.85
N GLY A 180 -14.81 0.10 4.14
CA GLY A 180 -16.14 0.42 4.67
C GLY A 180 -16.61 -0.48 5.82
N ASP A 181 -15.99 -1.67 6.02
CA ASP A 181 -16.34 -2.62 7.07
C ASP A 181 -15.72 -2.25 8.42
N PHE A 182 -14.70 -1.39 8.41
CA PHE A 182 -14.02 -0.96 9.64
C PHE A 182 -14.91 -0.04 10.46
N THR A 183 -14.78 -0.14 11.79
CA THR A 183 -15.44 0.81 12.70
C THR A 183 -14.81 2.20 12.55
N PRO A 184 -15.52 3.29 12.90
CA PRO A 184 -14.96 4.64 12.90
C PRO A 184 -13.71 4.77 13.76
N GLU A 185 -13.66 4.05 14.86
CA GLU A 185 -12.53 4.01 15.79
C GLU A 185 -11.29 3.40 15.13
N GLN A 186 -11.44 2.23 14.50
CA GLN A 186 -10.36 1.56 13.75
C GLN A 186 -9.80 2.43 12.62
N LEU A 187 -10.67 3.12 11.88
CA LEU A 187 -10.26 4.07 10.84
C LEU A 187 -9.50 5.26 11.43
N THR A 188 -9.94 5.75 12.58
CA THR A 188 -9.29 6.85 13.29
C THR A 188 -7.90 6.46 13.79
N GLU A 189 -7.74 5.27 14.34
CA GLU A 189 -6.46 4.74 14.81
C GLU A 189 -5.47 4.56 13.66
N ASN A 190 -5.91 3.93 12.57
CA ASN A 190 -5.10 3.79 11.37
C ASN A 190 -4.67 5.15 10.80
N TYR A 191 -5.59 6.10 10.76
CA TYR A 191 -5.29 7.46 10.30
C TYR A 191 -4.25 8.14 11.20
N LYS A 192 -4.39 8.06 12.53
CA LYS A 192 -3.44 8.64 13.48
C LYS A 192 -2.03 8.06 13.31
N MET A 193 -1.93 6.74 13.13
CA MET A 193 -0.65 6.08 12.86
C MET A 193 -0.01 6.55 11.54
N LEU A 194 -0.81 6.65 10.48
CA LEU A 194 -0.35 7.17 9.19
C LEU A 194 0.11 8.63 9.29
N HIS A 195 -0.68 9.47 9.95
CA HIS A 195 -0.37 10.87 10.15
C HIS A 195 0.92 11.06 10.96
N GLY A 196 1.06 10.32 12.08
CA GLY A 196 2.28 10.34 12.90
C GLY A 196 3.50 9.95 12.09
N LYS A 197 3.42 8.82 11.35
CA LYS A 197 4.54 8.34 10.54
C LYS A 197 4.95 9.31 9.42
N ILE A 198 3.98 9.95 8.78
CA ILE A 198 4.25 10.95 7.75
C ILE A 198 4.88 12.21 8.35
N THR A 199 4.47 12.60 9.56
CA THR A 199 5.07 13.73 10.28
C THR A 199 6.53 13.45 10.66
N GLU A 200 6.85 12.22 11.07
CA GLU A 200 8.23 11.77 11.34
C GLU A 200 9.14 11.83 10.10
N LEU A 201 8.58 11.67 8.89
CA LEU A 201 9.33 11.78 7.64
C LEU A 201 9.80 13.20 7.33
N ARG A 202 9.41 14.18 8.14
CA ARG A 202 9.88 15.56 7.98
C ARG A 202 11.41 15.62 8.11
N PRO A 203 12.12 16.12 7.09
CA PRO A 203 13.58 16.23 7.15
C PRO A 203 14.03 17.17 8.25
N VAL A 204 15.16 16.83 8.88
CA VAL A 204 15.81 17.70 9.86
C VAL A 204 16.18 19.02 9.19
N GLY A 205 15.87 20.15 9.85
CA GLY A 205 16.12 21.49 9.31
C GLY A 205 15.05 22.03 8.36
N TRP A 206 13.94 21.32 8.15
CA TRP A 206 12.82 21.84 7.36
C TRP A 206 12.16 23.04 8.03
N LYS A 207 12.16 24.20 7.37
CA LYS A 207 11.51 25.44 7.84
C LYS A 207 10.07 25.50 7.30
N GLY A 208 9.11 25.81 8.18
CA GLY A 208 7.70 25.94 7.82
C GLY A 208 6.89 24.63 7.86
N ASP A 209 5.66 24.69 7.38
CA ASP A 209 4.72 23.57 7.34
C ASP A 209 5.20 22.49 6.36
N PHE A 210 5.36 21.26 6.82
CA PHE A 210 5.68 20.12 5.96
C PHE A 210 4.43 19.58 5.26
N LEU A 211 3.31 19.49 6.00
CA LEU A 211 2.01 19.08 5.50
C LEU A 211 1.23 20.28 4.95
N LYS A 212 0.91 20.25 3.64
CA LYS A 212 0.11 21.28 2.97
C LYS A 212 -1.38 21.08 3.20
N SER A 213 -1.89 19.90 2.92
CA SER A 213 -3.30 19.55 3.09
C SER A 213 -3.49 18.04 3.22
N ILE A 214 -4.56 17.65 3.88
CA ILE A 214 -4.96 16.25 4.05
C ILE A 214 -6.35 16.09 3.44
N THR A 215 -6.55 15.03 2.67
CA THR A 215 -7.83 14.74 2.04
C THR A 215 -8.17 13.28 2.23
N LEU A 216 -9.35 12.99 2.77
CA LEU A 216 -9.92 11.63 2.81
C LEU A 216 -10.90 11.45 1.66
N SER A 217 -10.87 10.27 1.04
CA SER A 217 -11.80 9.92 -0.04
C SER A 217 -12.07 8.43 -0.09
N THR A 218 -13.23 8.04 -0.55
CA THR A 218 -13.48 6.67 -0.99
C THR A 218 -12.97 6.49 -2.43
N THR A 219 -12.77 5.24 -2.87
CA THR A 219 -12.18 4.94 -4.19
C THR A 219 -12.91 5.64 -5.35
N MET A 220 -14.24 5.78 -5.27
CA MET A 220 -15.07 6.40 -6.30
C MET A 220 -15.84 7.63 -5.80
N GLY A 221 -15.51 8.13 -4.61
CA GLY A 221 -16.19 9.28 -3.99
C GLY A 221 -15.41 10.58 -4.12
N PRO A 222 -16.03 11.69 -3.75
CA PRO A 222 -15.36 12.98 -3.63
C PRO A 222 -14.40 13.00 -2.44
N GLY A 223 -13.38 13.86 -2.54
CA GLY A 223 -12.42 14.08 -1.45
C GLY A 223 -12.92 15.10 -0.44
N LEU A 224 -12.79 14.77 0.83
CA LEU A 224 -13.06 15.65 1.97
C LEU A 224 -11.75 16.18 2.54
N LYS A 225 -11.60 17.49 2.60
CA LYS A 225 -10.46 18.12 3.26
C LYS A 225 -10.62 18.05 4.76
N ILE A 226 -9.55 17.65 5.45
CA ILE A 226 -9.53 17.52 6.92
C ILE A 226 -8.73 18.66 7.51
N LEU A 227 -9.15 19.10 8.69
CA LEU A 227 -8.37 20.00 9.52
C LEU A 227 -7.05 19.30 9.89
N LYS A 228 -5.94 20.06 9.84
CA LYS A 228 -4.60 19.56 10.20
C LYS A 228 -4.50 19.24 11.69
#